data_b4be22d65eaf16517698ad7d85e6432f
#
_entry.id   b4be22d65eaf16517698ad7d85e6432f
#
_cell.length_a   1.000
_cell.length_b   1.000
_cell.length_c   1.000
_cell.angle_alpha   90.00
_cell.angle_beta   90.00
_cell.angle_gamma   90.00
#
_symmetry.space_group_name_H-M   'P 1'
#
loop_
_entity.id
_entity.type
_entity.pdbx_description
1 polymer ?
#
loop_
_entity_poly.entity_id
_entity_poly.type
_entity_poly.pdbx_seq_one_letter_code
_entity_poly.pdbx_strand_id
1 'polypeptide(L)'
;PIHGQRGKQRSVHNTYFTLPVIVAMLSNHYGWLYSGKHNWIVLVLLMLAGALIRHSFVARHKAHVLGQRAPWEHAVVGTLVLAGMVFWLAPPPPSAAALAAASQPVEFGAVKAVIDQKCTLCHNAQVQQKNVALHTNELIQQHAQSVYQQVSVLKLMPLNNATQITDEERALIKRWFDAGAKTN
;
A
#
# COMPACT_ATOMS: atom_id res chain seq x y z
N PRO A 1 -4.72 39.22 24.82
CA PRO A 1 -4.14 37.89 25.14
C PRO A 1 -5.08 36.74 24.79
N ILE A 2 -6.42 36.85 24.97
CA ILE A 2 -7.39 35.77 24.75
C ILE A 2 -7.39 35.24 23.29
N HIS A 3 -7.32 36.13 22.30
CA HIS A 3 -7.30 35.72 20.89
C HIS A 3 -6.02 34.95 20.52
N GLY A 4 -4.87 35.30 21.08
CA GLY A 4 -3.62 34.61 20.88
C GLY A 4 -3.63 33.20 21.51
N GLN A 5 -4.21 33.06 22.69
CA GLN A 5 -4.36 31.72 23.33
C GLN A 5 -5.30 30.80 22.53
N ARG A 6 -6.43 31.31 22.05
CA ARG A 6 -7.37 30.59 21.20
C ARG A 6 -6.73 30.18 19.87
N GLY A 7 -5.95 31.08 19.25
CA GLY A 7 -5.20 30.78 18.02
C GLY A 7 -4.18 29.68 18.23
N LYS A 8 -3.38 29.75 19.32
CA LYS A 8 -2.42 28.69 19.67
C LYS A 8 -3.11 27.36 19.92
N GLN A 9 -4.24 27.32 20.63
CA GLN A 9 -4.98 26.10 20.90
C GLN A 9 -5.50 25.47 19.62
N ARG A 10 -6.05 26.23 18.68
CA ARG A 10 -6.50 25.73 17.36
C ARG A 10 -5.33 25.18 16.54
N SER A 11 -4.19 25.86 16.54
CA SER A 11 -2.98 25.40 15.86
C SER A 11 -2.51 24.06 16.43
N VAL A 12 -2.51 23.89 17.75
CA VAL A 12 -2.16 22.59 18.38
C VAL A 12 -3.15 21.49 17.97
N HIS A 13 -4.46 21.75 18.00
CA HIS A 13 -5.46 20.78 17.57
C HIS A 13 -5.25 20.35 16.10
N ASN A 14 -4.97 21.29 15.21
CA ASN A 14 -4.74 21.01 13.80
C ASN A 14 -3.54 20.07 13.59
N THR A 15 -2.53 20.12 14.44
CA THR A 15 -1.36 19.23 14.32
C THR A 15 -1.69 17.75 14.60
N TYR A 16 -2.77 17.44 15.31
CA TYR A 16 -3.22 16.05 15.50
C TYR A 16 -3.79 15.43 14.23
N PHE A 17 -4.31 16.25 13.31
CA PHE A 17 -4.84 15.77 12.03
C PHE A 17 -3.77 15.63 10.94
N THR A 18 -2.57 16.16 11.14
CA THR A 18 -1.50 16.14 10.13
C THR A 18 -1.13 14.71 9.73
N LEU A 19 -0.87 13.82 10.70
CA LEU A 19 -0.51 12.43 10.41
C LEU A 19 -1.66 11.65 9.75
N PRO A 20 -2.91 11.68 10.24
CA PRO A 20 -4.03 11.07 9.55
C PRO A 20 -4.22 11.54 8.10
N VAL A 21 -4.08 12.83 7.85
CA VAL A 21 -4.19 13.39 6.50
C VAL A 21 -3.07 12.88 5.60
N ILE A 22 -1.83 12.90 6.07
CA ILE A 22 -0.67 12.36 5.32
C ILE A 22 -0.89 10.88 4.99
N VAL A 23 -1.34 10.07 5.96
CA VAL A 23 -1.63 8.64 5.73
C VAL A 23 -2.74 8.47 4.70
N ALA A 24 -3.82 9.25 4.78
CA ALA A 24 -4.90 9.21 3.80
C ALA A 24 -4.42 9.59 2.39
N MET A 25 -3.54 10.57 2.26
CA MET A 25 -2.94 10.96 0.97
C MET A 25 -2.00 9.87 0.44
N LEU A 26 -1.15 9.31 1.28
CA LEU A 26 -0.20 8.27 0.89
C LEU A 26 -0.90 6.94 0.57
N SER A 27 -2.04 6.64 1.19
CA SER A 27 -2.78 5.41 0.95
C SER A 27 -3.18 5.23 -0.52
N ASN A 28 -3.38 6.31 -1.26
CA ASN A 28 -3.64 6.26 -2.70
C ASN A 28 -2.47 5.67 -3.52
N HIS A 29 -1.24 5.76 -2.99
CA HIS A 29 -0.05 5.20 -3.61
C HIS A 29 0.26 3.77 -3.14
N TYR A 30 -0.33 3.36 -2.03
CA TYR A 30 -0.13 2.05 -1.40
C TYR A 30 -1.47 1.31 -1.33
N GLY A 31 -1.93 0.79 -2.47
CA GLY A 31 -3.24 0.13 -2.61
C GLY A 31 -3.52 -0.98 -1.58
N TRP A 32 -2.48 -1.66 -1.07
CA TRP A 32 -2.61 -2.67 -0.03
C TRP A 32 -3.11 -2.10 1.31
N LEU A 33 -2.92 -0.79 1.57
CA LEU A 33 -3.41 -0.14 2.79
C LEU A 33 -4.95 -0.05 2.83
N TYR A 34 -5.60 0.15 1.68
CA TYR A 34 -7.04 0.35 1.64
C TYR A 34 -7.82 -0.77 0.91
N SER A 35 -7.17 -1.64 0.16
CA SER A 35 -7.84 -2.76 -0.51
C SER A 35 -8.09 -3.96 0.41
N GLY A 36 -7.51 -3.98 1.60
CA GLY A 36 -7.66 -5.05 2.56
C GLY A 36 -9.05 -5.05 3.22
N LYS A 37 -9.54 -6.25 3.58
CA LYS A 37 -10.83 -6.46 4.26
C LYS A 37 -10.98 -5.62 5.55
N HIS A 38 -9.87 -5.29 6.20
CA HIS A 38 -9.83 -4.57 7.49
C HIS A 38 -9.22 -3.17 7.37
N ASN A 39 -9.32 -2.54 6.19
CA ASN A 39 -8.73 -1.23 5.89
C ASN A 39 -9.15 -0.13 6.88
N TRP A 40 -10.41 -0.12 7.31
CA TRP A 40 -10.91 0.85 8.28
C TRP A 40 -10.26 0.70 9.65
N ILE A 41 -9.97 -0.55 10.10
CA ILE A 41 -9.25 -0.80 11.36
C ILE A 41 -7.83 -0.25 11.27
N VAL A 42 -7.15 -0.51 10.15
CA VAL A 42 -5.79 0.02 9.89
C VAL A 42 -5.79 1.55 9.99
N LEU A 43 -6.75 2.22 9.35
CA LEU A 43 -6.87 3.67 9.41
C LEU A 43 -7.09 4.17 10.84
N VAL A 44 -8.03 3.58 11.57
CA VAL A 44 -8.34 3.96 12.96
C VAL A 44 -7.12 3.77 13.88
N LEU A 45 -6.42 2.64 13.76
CA LEU A 45 -5.23 2.37 14.56
C LEU A 45 -4.07 3.32 14.24
N LEU A 46 -3.87 3.66 12.96
CA LEU A 46 -2.88 4.66 12.55
C LEU A 46 -3.21 6.04 13.12
N MET A 47 -4.49 6.45 13.07
CA MET A 47 -4.93 7.71 13.66
C MET A 47 -4.71 7.73 15.18
N LEU A 48 -5.06 6.66 15.85
CA LEU A 48 -4.88 6.53 17.31
C LEU A 48 -3.40 6.58 17.69
N ALA A 49 -2.56 5.77 17.03
CA ALA A 49 -1.13 5.77 17.28
C ALA A 49 -0.49 7.13 17.03
N GLY A 50 -0.84 7.80 15.93
CA GLY A 50 -0.38 9.14 15.61
C GLY A 50 -0.80 10.18 16.65
N ALA A 51 -2.05 10.13 17.12
CA ALA A 51 -2.56 11.02 18.16
C ALA A 51 -1.84 10.79 19.50
N LEU A 52 -1.61 9.54 19.90
CA LEU A 52 -0.88 9.21 21.15
C LEU A 52 0.56 9.71 21.10
N ILE A 53 1.28 9.42 20.02
CA ILE A 53 2.66 9.88 19.84
C ILE A 53 2.69 11.42 19.87
N ARG A 54 1.81 12.07 19.10
CA ARG A 54 1.74 13.53 19.07
C ARG A 54 1.43 14.12 20.42
N HIS A 55 0.53 13.51 21.18
CA HIS A 55 0.19 13.96 22.53
C HIS A 55 1.42 14.00 23.44
N SER A 56 2.28 12.98 23.41
CA SER A 56 3.53 12.97 24.18
C SER A 56 4.44 14.15 23.83
N PHE A 57 4.58 14.47 22.54
CA PHE A 57 5.40 15.62 22.13
C PHE A 57 4.85 16.95 22.62
N VAL A 58 3.53 17.15 22.52
CA VAL A 58 2.87 18.38 23.00
C VAL A 58 2.96 18.49 24.52
N ALA A 59 2.67 17.41 25.23
CA ALA A 59 2.72 17.36 26.68
C ALA A 59 4.15 17.51 27.23
N ARG A 60 5.16 16.97 26.53
CA ARG A 60 6.58 17.14 26.87
C ARG A 60 6.98 18.61 26.89
N HIS A 61 6.60 19.38 25.89
CA HIS A 61 6.90 20.82 25.86
C HIS A 61 6.30 21.55 27.06
N LYS A 62 5.05 21.25 27.40
CA LYS A 62 4.38 21.81 28.57
C LYS A 62 5.06 21.38 29.88
N ALA A 63 5.40 20.11 30.02
CA ALA A 63 6.07 19.57 31.19
C ALA A 63 7.44 20.22 31.40
N HIS A 64 8.22 20.43 30.33
CA HIS A 64 9.51 21.10 30.39
C HIS A 64 9.39 22.55 30.90
N VAL A 65 8.38 23.29 30.43
CA VAL A 65 8.14 24.67 30.90
C VAL A 65 7.72 24.73 32.39
N LEU A 66 7.04 23.67 32.88
CA LEU A 66 6.56 23.56 34.25
C LEU A 66 7.54 22.86 35.20
N GLY A 67 8.72 22.40 34.73
CA GLY A 67 9.67 21.61 35.49
C GLY A 67 9.17 20.24 35.92
N GLN A 68 8.17 19.69 35.18
CA GLN A 68 7.56 18.39 35.43
C GLN A 68 8.17 17.28 34.57
N ARG A 69 7.95 16.01 34.96
CA ARG A 69 8.39 14.86 34.17
C ARG A 69 7.63 14.78 32.86
N ALA A 70 8.35 14.56 31.75
CA ALA A 70 7.73 14.38 30.45
C ALA A 70 6.96 13.05 30.38
N PRO A 71 5.68 13.04 29.93
CA PRO A 71 4.88 11.82 29.82
C PRO A 71 5.25 11.06 28.52
N TRP A 72 6.08 10.03 28.65
CA TRP A 72 6.48 9.16 27.54
C TRP A 72 5.52 7.99 27.30
N GLU A 73 4.65 7.71 28.26
CA GLU A 73 3.75 6.56 28.26
C GLU A 73 2.90 6.50 26.99
N HIS A 74 2.36 7.63 26.57
CA HIS A 74 1.53 7.69 25.36
C HIS A 74 2.33 7.40 24.06
N ALA A 75 3.60 7.87 23.99
CA ALA A 75 4.46 7.58 22.85
C ALA A 75 4.81 6.10 22.80
N VAL A 76 5.10 5.49 23.95
CA VAL A 76 5.37 4.04 24.03
C VAL A 76 4.14 3.25 23.56
N VAL A 77 2.95 3.55 24.07
CA VAL A 77 1.70 2.87 23.64
C VAL A 77 1.48 3.06 22.15
N GLY A 78 1.61 4.29 21.62
CA GLY A 78 1.46 4.55 20.18
C GLY A 78 2.45 3.77 19.33
N THR A 79 3.70 3.65 19.76
CA THR A 79 4.73 2.84 19.07
C THR A 79 4.41 1.35 19.12
N LEU A 80 3.92 0.84 20.25
CA LEU A 80 3.49 -0.56 20.37
C LEU A 80 2.30 -0.87 19.47
N VAL A 81 1.34 0.05 19.32
CA VAL A 81 0.24 -0.09 18.37
C VAL A 81 0.77 -0.20 16.94
N LEU A 82 1.72 0.65 16.54
CA LEU A 82 2.34 0.58 15.22
C LEU A 82 3.10 -0.74 15.01
N ALA A 83 3.87 -1.17 15.99
CA ALA A 83 4.59 -2.45 15.93
C ALA A 83 3.60 -3.63 15.79
N GLY A 84 2.54 -3.66 16.60
CA GLY A 84 1.49 -4.67 16.50
C GLY A 84 0.81 -4.69 15.13
N MET A 85 0.58 -3.52 14.52
CA MET A 85 0.04 -3.44 13.17
C MET A 85 1.01 -3.99 12.11
N VAL A 86 2.31 -3.73 12.23
CA VAL A 86 3.33 -4.29 11.32
C VAL A 86 3.30 -5.82 11.39
N PHE A 87 3.26 -6.40 12.58
CA PHE A 87 3.14 -7.86 12.74
C PHE A 87 1.82 -8.40 12.19
N TRP A 88 0.71 -7.73 12.46
CA TRP A 88 -0.60 -8.16 11.98
C TRP A 88 -0.75 -8.11 10.46
N LEU A 89 -0.16 -7.09 9.82
CA LEU A 89 -0.22 -6.88 8.36
C LEU A 89 0.93 -7.58 7.63
N ALA A 90 1.90 -8.16 8.34
CA ALA A 90 3.00 -8.88 7.73
C ALA A 90 2.47 -10.04 6.86
N PRO A 91 2.88 -10.13 5.59
CA PRO A 91 2.49 -11.27 4.76
C PRO A 91 3.08 -12.55 5.37
N PRO A 92 2.36 -13.68 5.26
CA PRO A 92 2.90 -14.97 5.69
C PRO A 92 4.17 -15.28 4.89
N PRO A 93 5.15 -15.96 5.49
CA PRO A 93 6.35 -16.37 4.77
C PRO A 93 5.95 -17.23 3.56
N PRO A 94 6.64 -17.10 2.41
CA PRO A 94 6.33 -17.88 1.23
C PRO A 94 6.48 -19.37 1.54
N SER A 95 5.50 -20.16 1.12
CA SER A 95 5.55 -21.61 1.27
C SER A 95 6.70 -22.23 0.45
N ALA A 96 7.19 -23.41 0.84
CA ALA A 96 8.21 -24.13 0.06
C ALA A 96 7.76 -24.35 -1.38
N ALA A 97 6.46 -24.61 -1.60
CA ALA A 97 5.88 -24.75 -2.94
C ALA A 97 5.93 -23.45 -3.74
N ALA A 98 5.68 -22.29 -3.09
CA ALA A 98 5.80 -20.99 -3.75
C ALA A 98 7.26 -20.65 -4.09
N LEU A 99 8.21 -21.02 -3.23
CA LEU A 99 9.66 -20.86 -3.51
C LEU A 99 10.11 -21.76 -4.66
N ALA A 100 9.70 -23.02 -4.69
CA ALA A 100 9.98 -23.94 -5.76
C ALA A 100 9.34 -23.49 -7.10
N ALA A 101 8.10 -22.99 -7.05
CA ALA A 101 7.45 -22.41 -8.21
C ALA A 101 8.15 -21.13 -8.70
N ALA A 102 8.75 -20.35 -7.81
CA ALA A 102 9.50 -19.13 -8.16
C ALA A 102 10.79 -19.43 -8.96
N SER A 103 11.37 -20.62 -8.83
CA SER A 103 12.59 -21.03 -9.53
C SER A 103 12.32 -21.68 -10.91
N GLN A 104 11.07 -21.92 -11.28
CA GLN A 104 10.75 -22.52 -12.58
C GLN A 104 10.87 -21.48 -13.70
N PRO A 105 11.41 -21.88 -14.87
CA PRO A 105 11.42 -21.02 -16.05
C PRO A 105 9.97 -20.68 -16.45
N VAL A 106 9.75 -19.42 -16.81
CA VAL A 106 8.43 -18.93 -17.19
C VAL A 106 8.34 -18.87 -18.71
N GLU A 107 7.44 -19.65 -19.28
CA GLU A 107 7.07 -19.53 -20.68
C GLU A 107 6.14 -18.32 -20.89
N PHE A 108 6.48 -17.47 -21.83
CA PHE A 108 5.67 -16.28 -22.12
C PHE A 108 4.24 -16.63 -22.56
N GLY A 109 4.04 -17.78 -23.22
CA GLY A 109 2.70 -18.22 -23.61
C GLY A 109 1.72 -18.32 -22.44
N ALA A 110 2.18 -18.81 -21.29
CA ALA A 110 1.36 -18.87 -20.07
C ALA A 110 1.02 -17.46 -19.53
N VAL A 111 1.98 -16.54 -19.57
CA VAL A 111 1.76 -15.15 -19.16
C VAL A 111 0.78 -14.45 -20.09
N LYS A 112 0.96 -14.66 -21.41
CA LYS A 112 0.07 -14.10 -22.42
C LYS A 112 -1.36 -14.58 -22.24
N ALA A 113 -1.58 -15.86 -21.97
CA ALA A 113 -2.90 -16.42 -21.72
C ALA A 113 -3.60 -15.73 -20.53
N VAL A 114 -2.87 -15.44 -19.44
CA VAL A 114 -3.40 -14.69 -18.30
C VAL A 114 -3.73 -13.25 -18.70
N ILE A 115 -2.85 -12.57 -19.43
CA ILE A 115 -3.09 -11.20 -19.88
C ILE A 115 -4.30 -11.14 -20.82
N ASP A 116 -4.41 -12.06 -21.76
CA ASP A 116 -5.54 -12.13 -22.69
C ASP A 116 -6.88 -12.35 -21.96
N GLN A 117 -6.91 -13.17 -20.93
CA GLN A 117 -8.15 -13.42 -20.17
C GLN A 117 -8.49 -12.32 -19.15
N LYS A 118 -7.49 -11.74 -18.51
CA LYS A 118 -7.71 -10.87 -17.34
C LYS A 118 -7.56 -9.39 -17.64
N CYS A 119 -6.83 -9.00 -18.69
CA CYS A 119 -6.45 -7.62 -18.93
C CYS A 119 -7.04 -7.04 -20.23
N THR A 120 -7.12 -7.84 -21.30
CA THR A 120 -7.54 -7.33 -22.62
C THR A 120 -8.99 -6.91 -22.68
N LEU A 121 -9.83 -7.28 -21.72
CA LEU A 121 -11.21 -6.76 -21.65
C LEU A 121 -11.24 -5.23 -21.60
N CYS A 122 -10.27 -4.60 -20.92
CA CYS A 122 -10.16 -3.16 -20.74
C CYS A 122 -8.91 -2.54 -21.42
N HIS A 123 -7.96 -3.37 -21.88
CA HIS A 123 -6.68 -2.95 -22.45
C HIS A 123 -6.45 -3.58 -23.83
N ASN A 124 -7.38 -3.36 -24.77
CA ASN A 124 -7.31 -3.87 -26.14
C ASN A 124 -7.16 -2.73 -27.16
N ALA A 125 -7.26 -3.06 -28.45
CA ALA A 125 -7.12 -2.07 -29.53
C ALA A 125 -8.24 -1.02 -29.53
N GLN A 126 -9.46 -1.39 -29.11
CA GLN A 126 -10.64 -0.52 -29.12
C GLN A 126 -10.80 0.24 -27.78
N VAL A 127 -10.46 -0.43 -26.66
CA VAL A 127 -10.58 0.13 -25.32
C VAL A 127 -9.18 0.19 -24.70
N GLN A 128 -8.65 1.40 -24.58
CA GLN A 128 -7.30 1.62 -24.03
C GLN A 128 -7.41 2.45 -22.75
N GLN A 129 -7.83 1.80 -21.66
CA GLN A 129 -7.89 2.47 -20.37
C GLN A 129 -6.51 3.02 -19.97
N LYS A 130 -6.44 4.33 -19.67
CA LYS A 130 -5.19 5.04 -19.38
C LYS A 130 -4.14 4.97 -20.49
N ASN A 131 -4.57 4.85 -21.76
CA ASN A 131 -3.70 4.71 -22.94
C ASN A 131 -2.76 3.49 -22.87
N VAL A 132 -3.20 2.43 -22.19
CA VAL A 132 -2.50 1.15 -22.12
C VAL A 132 -3.24 0.12 -22.94
N ALA A 133 -2.56 -0.49 -23.91
CA ALA A 133 -3.04 -1.61 -24.70
C ALA A 133 -2.12 -2.82 -24.48
N LEU A 134 -2.70 -4.01 -24.33
CA LEU A 134 -1.98 -5.26 -23.99
C LEU A 134 -2.34 -6.42 -24.92
N HIS A 135 -2.80 -6.14 -26.15
CA HIS A 135 -3.28 -7.16 -27.08
C HIS A 135 -2.19 -7.74 -27.98
N THR A 136 -0.99 -7.12 -28.05
CA THR A 136 0.16 -7.67 -28.78
C THR A 136 1.35 -7.90 -27.85
N ASN A 137 2.28 -8.77 -28.27
CA ASN A 137 3.47 -9.11 -27.49
C ASN A 137 4.35 -7.89 -27.24
N GLU A 138 4.51 -7.04 -28.26
CA GLU A 138 5.33 -5.82 -28.22
C GLU A 138 4.75 -4.83 -27.19
N LEU A 139 3.43 -4.66 -27.17
CA LEU A 139 2.76 -3.78 -26.21
C LEU A 139 2.84 -4.32 -24.78
N ILE A 140 2.72 -5.65 -24.62
CA ILE A 140 2.90 -6.29 -23.31
C ILE A 140 4.32 -6.03 -22.81
N GLN A 141 5.34 -6.18 -23.67
CA GLN A 141 6.72 -5.93 -23.31
C GLN A 141 6.98 -4.44 -23.00
N GLN A 142 6.44 -3.54 -23.82
CA GLN A 142 6.53 -2.09 -23.60
C GLN A 142 5.94 -1.68 -22.24
N HIS A 143 4.84 -2.29 -21.84
CA HIS A 143 4.14 -1.99 -20.60
C HIS A 143 4.51 -2.94 -19.44
N ALA A 144 5.52 -3.80 -19.59
CA ALA A 144 5.87 -4.84 -18.61
C ALA A 144 6.07 -4.30 -17.19
N GLN A 145 6.80 -3.18 -17.06
CA GLN A 145 7.02 -2.51 -15.77
C GLN A 145 5.70 -2.08 -15.13
N SER A 146 4.80 -1.48 -15.90
CA SER A 146 3.49 -1.01 -15.41
C SER A 146 2.60 -2.19 -15.03
N VAL A 147 2.59 -3.25 -15.84
CA VAL A 147 1.84 -4.49 -15.55
C VAL A 147 2.34 -5.11 -14.24
N TYR A 148 3.65 -5.30 -14.09
CA TYR A 148 4.24 -5.80 -12.86
C TYR A 148 3.84 -4.97 -11.64
N GLN A 149 4.02 -3.65 -11.75
CA GLN A 149 3.72 -2.72 -10.65
C GLN A 149 2.24 -2.79 -10.24
N GLN A 150 1.33 -2.70 -11.21
CA GLN A 150 -0.11 -2.61 -10.94
C GLN A 150 -0.73 -3.96 -10.55
N VAL A 151 -0.25 -5.05 -11.13
CA VAL A 151 -0.83 -6.38 -10.92
C VAL A 151 -0.19 -7.11 -9.75
N SER A 152 1.14 -7.12 -9.66
CA SER A 152 1.86 -7.97 -8.70
C SER A 152 2.24 -7.23 -7.42
N VAL A 153 2.66 -5.95 -7.53
CA VAL A 153 3.12 -5.17 -6.37
C VAL A 153 1.94 -4.49 -5.68
N LEU A 154 1.23 -3.63 -6.40
CA LEU A 154 0.14 -2.82 -5.84
C LEU A 154 -1.18 -3.58 -5.77
N LYS A 155 -1.34 -4.64 -6.54
CA LYS A 155 -2.57 -5.44 -6.67
C LYS A 155 -3.81 -4.61 -7.00
N LEU A 156 -3.64 -3.46 -7.69
CA LEU A 156 -4.72 -2.56 -8.09
C LEU A 156 -5.43 -3.04 -9.35
N MET A 157 -4.74 -3.80 -10.19
CA MET A 157 -5.30 -4.36 -11.41
C MET A 157 -5.44 -5.89 -11.31
N PRO A 158 -6.48 -6.45 -11.89
CA PRO A 158 -7.67 -5.81 -12.45
C PRO A 158 -8.46 -5.00 -11.42
N LEU A 159 -9.09 -3.90 -11.83
CA LEU A 159 -9.79 -3.00 -10.92
C LEU A 159 -10.84 -3.78 -10.08
N ASN A 160 -10.76 -3.66 -8.76
CA ASN A 160 -11.60 -4.43 -7.81
C ASN A 160 -11.58 -5.96 -8.05
N ASN A 161 -10.54 -6.47 -8.66
CA ASN A 161 -10.40 -7.86 -9.07
C ASN A 161 -11.56 -8.36 -9.97
N ALA A 162 -12.10 -7.48 -10.85
CA ALA A 162 -13.29 -7.74 -11.66
C ALA A 162 -13.14 -8.99 -12.56
N THR A 163 -11.94 -9.31 -13.03
CA THR A 163 -11.67 -10.51 -13.85
C THR A 163 -11.17 -11.70 -13.04
N GLN A 164 -11.22 -11.60 -11.70
CA GLN A 164 -10.86 -12.67 -10.76
C GLN A 164 -9.47 -13.27 -11.00
N ILE A 165 -8.45 -12.40 -11.12
CA ILE A 165 -7.06 -12.85 -11.19
C ILE A 165 -6.65 -13.48 -9.85
N THR A 166 -6.01 -14.64 -9.89
CA THR A 166 -5.55 -15.36 -8.70
C THR A 166 -4.16 -14.90 -8.23
N ASP A 167 -3.77 -15.27 -7.02
CA ASP A 167 -2.43 -14.95 -6.52
C ASP A 167 -1.34 -15.74 -7.26
N GLU A 168 -1.63 -16.93 -7.79
CA GLU A 168 -0.74 -17.71 -8.63
C GLU A 168 -0.51 -17.04 -10.00
N GLU A 169 -1.56 -16.49 -10.61
CA GLU A 169 -1.48 -15.73 -11.86
C GLU A 169 -0.67 -14.43 -11.66
N ARG A 170 -0.83 -13.76 -10.53
CA ARG A 170 -0.01 -12.59 -10.15
C ARG A 170 1.46 -12.98 -9.94
N ALA A 171 1.71 -14.11 -9.29
CA ALA A 171 3.05 -14.65 -9.11
C ALA A 171 3.71 -15.05 -10.44
N LEU A 172 2.93 -15.57 -11.40
CA LEU A 172 3.42 -15.87 -12.75
C LEU A 172 3.88 -14.60 -13.47
N ILE A 173 3.08 -13.53 -13.44
CA ILE A 173 3.44 -12.22 -14.02
C ILE A 173 4.70 -11.66 -13.35
N LYS A 174 4.79 -11.78 -12.03
CA LYS A 174 5.98 -11.34 -11.29
C LYS A 174 7.23 -12.08 -11.75
N ARG A 175 7.19 -13.42 -11.82
CA ARG A 175 8.33 -14.23 -12.27
C ARG A 175 8.75 -13.91 -13.70
N TRP A 176 7.79 -13.70 -14.60
CA TRP A 176 8.08 -13.27 -15.96
C TRP A 176 8.82 -11.93 -15.99
N PHE A 177 8.38 -10.98 -15.20
CA PHE A 177 9.03 -9.67 -15.11
C PHE A 177 10.45 -9.79 -14.53
N ASP A 178 10.62 -10.54 -13.44
CA ASP A 178 11.92 -10.78 -12.79
C ASP A 178 12.90 -11.52 -13.74
N ALA A 179 12.39 -12.34 -14.65
CA ALA A 179 13.17 -13.02 -15.70
C ALA A 179 13.52 -12.10 -16.90
N GLY A 180 13.21 -10.80 -16.83
CA GLY A 180 13.52 -9.82 -17.86
C GLY A 180 12.41 -9.54 -18.87
N ALA A 181 11.18 -9.95 -18.59
CA ALA A 181 9.96 -9.64 -19.36
C ALA A 181 10.06 -10.00 -20.87
N LYS A 182 10.73 -11.09 -21.18
CA LYS A 182 10.88 -11.55 -22.57
C LYS A 182 9.56 -12.08 -23.12
N THR A 183 9.33 -11.85 -24.43
CA THR A 183 8.10 -12.24 -25.15
C THR A 183 8.34 -13.25 -26.28
N ASN A 184 9.53 -13.81 -26.32
CA ASN A 184 10.00 -14.85 -27.25
C ASN A 184 10.25 -16.17 -26.53
#